data_2fb5a90f7d4211406f97cc1612d7c471
#
_entry.id   2fb5a90f7d4211406f97cc1612d7c471
#
_cell.length_a   1.000
_cell.length_b   1.000
_cell.length_c   1.000
_cell.angle_alpha   90.00
_cell.angle_beta   90.00
_cell.angle_gamma   90.00
#
_symmetry.space_group_name_H-M   'P 1'
#
loop_
_entity.id
_entity.type
_entity.pdbx_description
1 polymer ?
#
loop_
_entity_poly.entity_id
_entity_poly.type
_entity_poly.pdbx_seq_one_letter_code
_entity_poly.pdbx_strand_id
1 'polypeptide(L)'
;SLKPSEVFDTNKLAKIMAIRAVLGSSEFDYRDTKFYFNPETSLLEPVTKESHVSLDLNFKDHYFSWWIDSSHVKPHYTNNTNFFLDILYKDYKFYKSYLSELNKFSKKKYFEDLIDDNKIEYKKNLKILKQNYPTKEIFSKNHLDITRHRIQDFLNPVQGLNVYFSDYKENFLSLNISNLQRLPVEITGIEFKDKSKIFLKESVIIEGKKPYLSTKNNVIKFDCLFKDECKKLSIDKQKVIFKILG
;
A
#
# COMPACT_ATOMS: atom_id res chain seq x y z
N SER A 1 -23.14 4.60 5.57
CA SER A 1 -22.22 3.87 6.47
C SER A 1 -21.03 4.76 6.81
N LEU A 2 -20.53 4.69 8.02
CA LEU A 2 -19.33 5.41 8.45
C LEU A 2 -18.11 4.88 7.71
N LYS A 3 -17.19 5.78 7.36
CA LYS A 3 -15.89 5.40 6.80
C LYS A 3 -14.94 4.99 7.92
N PRO A 4 -13.97 4.10 7.68
CA PRO A 4 -12.94 3.77 8.67
C PRO A 4 -12.25 4.99 9.28
N SER A 5 -11.95 6.01 8.47
CA SER A 5 -11.33 7.25 8.93
C SER A 5 -12.23 8.14 9.82
N GLU A 6 -13.50 7.83 9.95
CA GLU A 6 -14.43 8.49 10.87
C GLU A 6 -14.56 7.72 12.20
N VAL A 7 -14.07 6.49 12.26
CA VAL A 7 -14.17 5.60 13.42
C VAL A 7 -12.83 5.36 14.09
N PHE A 8 -11.77 5.21 13.28
CA PHE A 8 -10.44 4.84 13.76
C PHE A 8 -9.42 5.98 13.60
N ASP A 9 -8.45 6.05 14.52
CA ASP A 9 -7.21 6.76 14.28
C ASP A 9 -6.43 6.02 13.17
N THR A 10 -6.73 6.41 11.93
CA THR A 10 -6.18 5.75 10.75
C THR A 10 -4.66 5.87 10.65
N ASN A 11 -4.04 6.89 11.22
CA ASN A 11 -2.59 7.06 11.21
C ASN A 11 -1.92 6.06 12.15
N LYS A 12 -2.44 5.92 13.38
CA LYS A 12 -1.93 4.92 14.33
C LYS A 12 -2.17 3.50 13.82
N LEU A 13 -3.34 3.24 13.26
CA LEU A 13 -3.69 1.93 12.71
C LEU A 13 -2.78 1.58 11.51
N ALA A 14 -2.58 2.50 10.59
CA ALA A 14 -1.69 2.35 9.44
C ALA A 14 -0.25 2.05 9.86
N LYS A 15 0.25 2.78 10.86
CA LYS A 15 1.60 2.57 11.40
C LYS A 15 1.79 1.18 11.99
N ILE A 16 0.86 0.73 12.82
CA ILE A 16 0.92 -0.60 13.45
C ILE A 16 0.85 -1.70 12.39
N MET A 17 -0.06 -1.57 11.43
CA MET A 17 -0.18 -2.54 10.35
C MET A 17 1.09 -2.60 9.50
N ALA A 18 1.70 -1.46 9.17
CA ALA A 18 2.93 -1.41 8.40
C ALA A 18 4.12 -2.06 9.15
N ILE A 19 4.25 -1.84 10.46
CA ILE A 19 5.26 -2.50 11.28
C ILE A 19 5.07 -4.02 11.26
N ARG A 20 3.84 -4.49 11.45
CA ARG A 20 3.52 -5.93 11.43
C ARG A 20 3.79 -6.55 10.06
N ALA A 21 3.47 -5.87 8.98
CA ALA A 21 3.77 -6.33 7.63
C ALA A 21 5.28 -6.51 7.40
N VAL A 22 6.10 -5.56 7.85
CA VAL A 22 7.56 -5.63 7.73
C VAL A 22 8.15 -6.75 8.60
N LEU A 23 7.59 -6.97 9.79
CA LEU A 23 7.98 -8.08 10.67
C LEU A 23 7.48 -9.45 10.19
N GLY A 24 6.59 -9.49 9.20
CA GLY A 24 5.94 -10.72 8.74
C GLY A 24 5.03 -11.34 9.80
N SER A 25 4.45 -10.52 10.68
CA SER A 25 3.57 -10.98 11.75
C SER A 25 2.22 -11.44 11.19
N SER A 26 1.75 -12.61 11.63
CA SER A 26 0.44 -13.17 11.24
C SER A 26 -0.71 -12.75 12.18
N GLU A 27 -0.39 -12.03 13.24
CA GLU A 27 -1.27 -11.86 14.38
C GLU A 27 -2.21 -10.65 14.32
N PHE A 28 -2.60 -10.25 13.13
CA PHE A 28 -3.61 -9.21 12.97
C PHE A 28 -4.96 -9.84 12.61
N ASP A 29 -5.56 -10.51 13.57
CA ASP A 29 -6.94 -10.93 13.40
C ASP A 29 -7.87 -10.16 14.37
N TYR A 30 -9.17 -10.26 14.14
CA TYR A 30 -10.17 -9.56 14.95
C TYR A 30 -10.17 -9.99 16.43
N ARG A 31 -9.62 -11.16 16.76
CA ARG A 31 -9.54 -11.71 18.12
C ARG A 31 -8.42 -11.06 18.91
N ASP A 32 -7.31 -10.77 18.25
CA ASP A 32 -6.07 -10.29 18.86
C ASP A 32 -5.91 -8.77 18.76
N THR A 33 -6.66 -8.13 17.86
CA THR A 33 -6.65 -6.67 17.74
C THR A 33 -7.61 -6.05 18.74
N LYS A 34 -7.08 -5.25 19.65
CA LYS A 34 -7.84 -4.47 20.62
C LYS A 34 -7.80 -2.99 20.26
N PHE A 35 -8.86 -2.28 20.65
CA PHE A 35 -8.94 -0.85 20.43
C PHE A 35 -9.27 -0.15 21.74
N TYR A 36 -8.69 1.01 21.93
CA TYR A 36 -9.01 1.97 22.99
C TYR A 36 -9.82 3.11 22.38
N PHE A 37 -10.93 3.45 22.99
CA PHE A 37 -11.68 4.64 22.61
C PHE A 37 -11.02 5.87 23.26
N ASN A 38 -10.50 6.77 22.43
CA ASN A 38 -9.92 8.01 22.91
C ASN A 38 -11.01 9.09 22.98
N PRO A 39 -11.39 9.55 24.19
CA PRO A 39 -12.47 10.54 24.33
C PRO A 39 -12.09 11.93 23.80
N GLU A 40 -10.80 12.26 23.71
CA GLU A 40 -10.35 13.56 23.18
C GLU A 40 -10.53 13.66 21.66
N THR A 41 -10.28 12.57 20.95
CA THR A 41 -10.40 12.51 19.48
C THR A 41 -11.71 11.90 19.02
N SER A 42 -12.45 11.23 19.91
CA SER A 42 -13.63 10.42 19.60
C SER A 42 -13.34 9.30 18.59
N LEU A 43 -12.11 8.80 18.54
CA LEU A 43 -11.67 7.74 17.64
C LEU A 43 -11.23 6.49 18.42
N LEU A 44 -11.32 5.36 17.75
CA LEU A 44 -10.75 4.10 18.20
C LEU A 44 -9.26 4.04 17.83
N GLU A 45 -8.41 3.90 18.83
CA GLU A 45 -6.97 3.73 18.67
C GLU A 45 -6.58 2.27 18.86
N PRO A 46 -5.73 1.71 17.96
CA PRO A 46 -5.31 0.33 18.10
C PRO A 46 -4.36 0.15 19.28
N VAL A 47 -4.57 -0.91 20.05
CA VAL A 47 -3.68 -1.35 21.12
C VAL A 47 -2.88 -2.53 20.62
N THR A 48 -1.54 -2.40 20.62
CA THR A 48 -0.66 -3.50 20.28
C THR A 48 -0.60 -4.50 21.41
N LYS A 49 -0.96 -5.75 21.13
CA LYS A 49 -0.89 -6.83 22.11
C LYS A 49 0.36 -7.68 21.84
N GLU A 50 0.39 -8.38 20.76
CA GLU A 50 1.46 -9.31 20.41
C GLU A 50 1.95 -9.03 18.99
N SER A 51 3.24 -9.18 18.77
CA SER A 51 3.84 -9.03 17.44
C SER A 51 4.83 -10.16 17.25
N HIS A 52 4.34 -11.34 16.90
CA HIS A 52 5.20 -12.44 16.54
C HIS A 52 5.90 -12.15 15.21
N VAL A 53 7.20 -12.40 15.20
CA VAL A 53 7.97 -12.36 13.96
C VAL A 53 7.97 -13.75 13.37
N SER A 54 7.41 -13.92 12.19
CA SER A 54 7.51 -15.20 11.49
C SER A 54 8.93 -15.40 10.96
N LEU A 55 9.56 -16.51 11.35
CA LEU A 55 10.84 -16.96 10.81
C LEU A 55 10.66 -17.85 9.58
N ASP A 56 9.45 -18.35 9.32
CA ASP A 56 9.16 -19.17 8.16
C ASP A 56 8.95 -18.30 6.92
N LEU A 57 9.89 -18.39 5.98
CA LEU A 57 9.86 -17.64 4.72
C LEU A 57 8.73 -18.10 3.79
N ASN A 58 8.33 -19.38 3.83
CA ASN A 58 7.21 -19.90 3.03
C ASN A 58 5.87 -19.42 3.56
N PHE A 59 5.76 -19.32 4.87
CA PHE A 59 4.61 -18.75 5.55
C PHE A 59 4.41 -17.27 5.20
N LYS A 60 5.51 -16.52 5.00
CA LYS A 60 5.49 -15.11 4.65
C LYS A 60 4.82 -14.81 3.31
N ASP A 61 4.90 -15.69 2.33
CA ASP A 61 4.27 -15.47 1.03
C ASP A 61 2.75 -15.43 1.13
N HIS A 62 2.18 -16.23 2.00
CA HIS A 62 0.74 -16.26 2.22
C HIS A 62 0.23 -15.03 2.99
N TYR A 63 0.94 -14.61 4.04
CA TYR A 63 0.56 -13.47 4.86
C TYR A 63 0.95 -12.14 4.25
N PHE A 64 2.01 -12.08 3.44
CA PHE A 64 2.39 -10.89 2.71
C PHE A 64 1.25 -10.37 1.84
N SER A 65 0.50 -11.27 1.19
CA SER A 65 -0.66 -10.90 0.39
C SER A 65 -1.82 -10.31 1.22
N TRP A 66 -1.96 -10.72 2.48
CA TRP A 66 -2.98 -10.17 3.37
C TRP A 66 -2.70 -8.71 3.76
N TRP A 67 -1.42 -8.43 4.03
CA TRP A 67 -1.03 -7.09 4.47
C TRP A 67 -1.06 -6.05 3.36
N ILE A 68 -0.95 -6.49 2.11
CA ILE A 68 -0.81 -5.59 0.98
C ILE A 68 -2.12 -5.37 0.26
N ASP A 69 -2.86 -6.43 0.04
CA ASP A 69 -4.21 -6.34 -0.51
C ASP A 69 -5.05 -7.55 -0.06
N SER A 70 -6.31 -7.31 0.23
CA SER A 70 -7.25 -8.36 0.61
C SER A 70 -7.58 -9.32 -0.53
N SER A 71 -7.05 -9.11 -1.73
CA SER A 71 -7.43 -9.83 -2.95
C SER A 71 -6.92 -11.28 -3.01
N HIS A 72 -5.96 -11.63 -2.18
CA HIS A 72 -5.42 -12.99 -2.09
C HIS A 72 -6.07 -13.87 -1.03
N VAL A 73 -6.98 -13.31 -0.29
CA VAL A 73 -7.72 -14.10 0.68
C VAL A 73 -8.62 -15.07 -0.07
N LYS A 74 -8.23 -16.35 -0.07
CA LYS A 74 -9.08 -17.40 -0.64
C LYS A 74 -10.48 -17.33 0.00
N PRO A 75 -11.56 -17.50 -0.78
CA PRO A 75 -12.94 -17.44 -0.27
C PRO A 75 -13.24 -18.41 0.89
N HIS A 76 -12.32 -19.35 1.18
CA HIS A 76 -12.49 -20.34 2.25
C HIS A 76 -12.28 -19.81 3.67
N TYR A 77 -11.70 -18.62 3.82
CA TYR A 77 -11.67 -17.98 5.13
C TYR A 77 -12.78 -16.90 5.17
N THR A 78 -13.98 -17.32 5.43
CA THR A 78 -15.14 -16.46 5.74
C THR A 78 -14.97 -15.76 7.09
N ASN A 79 -13.75 -15.35 7.42
CA ASN A 79 -13.45 -14.76 8.71
C ASN A 79 -13.69 -13.26 8.68
N ASN A 80 -14.24 -12.75 9.77
CA ASN A 80 -14.49 -11.33 10.01
C ASN A 80 -13.25 -10.44 9.79
N THR A 81 -12.05 -10.99 9.89
CA THR A 81 -10.78 -10.28 9.63
C THR A 81 -10.66 -9.82 8.18
N ASN A 82 -11.03 -10.64 7.22
CA ASN A 82 -10.95 -10.28 5.81
C ASN A 82 -11.93 -9.17 5.46
N PHE A 83 -13.12 -9.22 6.04
CA PHE A 83 -14.13 -8.19 5.90
C PHE A 83 -13.63 -6.85 6.48
N PHE A 84 -12.98 -6.89 7.63
CA PHE A 84 -12.42 -5.70 8.27
C PHE A 84 -11.30 -5.06 7.42
N LEU A 85 -10.35 -5.87 6.92
CA LEU A 85 -9.28 -5.41 6.04
C LEU A 85 -9.82 -4.85 4.71
N ASP A 86 -10.82 -5.51 4.13
CA ASP A 86 -11.47 -5.03 2.91
C ASP A 86 -12.11 -3.65 3.07
N ILE A 87 -12.72 -3.40 4.22
CA ILE A 87 -13.29 -2.09 4.53
C ILE A 87 -12.19 -1.04 4.70
N LEU A 88 -11.11 -1.38 5.41
CA LEU A 88 -9.99 -0.48 5.62
C LEU A 88 -9.32 -0.09 4.29
N TYR A 89 -9.05 -1.04 3.42
CA TYR A 89 -8.38 -0.78 2.14
C TYR A 89 -9.26 -0.03 1.12
N LYS A 90 -10.58 -0.03 1.31
CA LYS A 90 -11.50 0.80 0.52
C LYS A 90 -11.52 2.26 0.97
N ASP A 91 -11.07 2.55 2.18
CA ASP A 91 -10.86 3.93 2.65
C ASP A 91 -9.49 4.42 2.19
N TYR A 92 -9.47 5.20 1.11
CA TYR A 92 -8.22 5.70 0.54
C TYR A 92 -7.41 6.60 1.48
N LYS A 93 -8.05 7.26 2.46
CA LYS A 93 -7.34 8.04 3.47
C LYS A 93 -6.49 7.11 4.35
N PHE A 94 -7.09 6.02 4.82
CA PHE A 94 -6.36 4.99 5.55
C PHE A 94 -5.29 4.33 4.68
N TYR A 95 -5.66 3.87 3.48
CA TYR A 95 -4.77 3.11 2.62
C TYR A 95 -3.54 3.91 2.20
N LYS A 96 -3.72 5.19 1.87
CA LYS A 96 -2.61 6.11 1.57
C LYS A 96 -1.66 6.25 2.76
N SER A 97 -2.18 6.42 3.97
CA SER A 97 -1.37 6.46 5.20
C SER A 97 -0.62 5.15 5.41
N TYR A 98 -1.28 4.01 5.22
CA TYR A 98 -0.68 2.69 5.35
C TYR A 98 0.48 2.47 4.38
N LEU A 99 0.29 2.77 3.09
CA LEU A 99 1.35 2.63 2.09
C LEU A 99 2.53 3.58 2.34
N SER A 100 2.27 4.77 2.85
CA SER A 100 3.31 5.72 3.25
C SER A 100 4.17 5.17 4.40
N GLU A 101 3.54 4.65 5.45
CA GLU A 101 4.24 4.03 6.58
C GLU A 101 4.97 2.75 6.14
N LEU A 102 4.36 1.94 5.27
CA LEU A 102 4.95 0.73 4.73
C LEU A 102 6.24 1.06 3.94
N ASN A 103 6.19 2.10 3.09
CA ASN A 103 7.37 2.59 2.38
C ASN A 103 8.46 3.08 3.33
N LYS A 104 8.10 3.82 4.37
CA LYS A 104 9.03 4.31 5.38
C LYS A 104 9.73 3.17 6.10
N PHE A 105 8.96 2.22 6.65
CA PHE A 105 9.50 1.11 7.45
C PHE A 105 10.23 0.05 6.62
N SER A 106 9.96 -0.07 5.33
CA SER A 106 10.69 -0.99 4.45
C SER A 106 12.03 -0.43 3.93
N LYS A 107 12.38 0.82 4.21
CA LYS A 107 13.70 1.37 3.85
C LYS A 107 14.80 0.77 4.70
N LYS A 108 15.89 0.35 4.06
CA LYS A 108 17.07 -0.22 4.74
C LYS A 108 17.58 0.69 5.85
N LYS A 109 17.75 1.98 5.55
CA LYS A 109 18.24 2.97 6.50
C LYS A 109 17.42 3.05 7.79
N TYR A 110 16.10 2.91 7.70
CA TYR A 110 15.22 2.96 8.88
C TYR A 110 15.59 1.89 9.92
N PHE A 111 15.86 0.65 9.47
CA PHE A 111 16.22 -0.43 10.37
C PHE A 111 17.66 -0.33 10.85
N GLU A 112 18.56 0.16 10.01
CA GLU A 112 19.95 0.40 10.41
C GLU A 112 20.02 1.45 11.52
N ASP A 113 19.32 2.57 11.35
CA ASP A 113 19.22 3.62 12.36
C ASP A 113 18.59 3.06 13.66
N LEU A 114 17.47 2.32 13.56
CA LEU A 114 16.79 1.73 14.72
C LEU A 114 17.69 0.77 15.51
N ILE A 115 18.47 -0.08 14.83
CA ILE A 115 19.40 -1.01 15.47
C ILE A 115 20.57 -0.25 16.10
N ASP A 116 21.08 0.76 15.44
CA ASP A 116 22.20 1.55 15.95
C ASP A 116 21.78 2.37 17.18
N ASP A 117 20.61 2.99 17.16
CA ASP A 117 20.05 3.73 18.30
C ASP A 117 19.83 2.84 19.54
N ASN A 118 19.50 1.56 19.31
CA ASN A 118 19.25 0.59 20.39
C ASN A 118 20.34 -0.47 20.55
N LYS A 119 21.54 -0.24 20.03
CA LYS A 119 22.63 -1.22 19.90
C LYS A 119 23.01 -1.93 21.20
N ILE A 120 23.04 -1.20 22.31
CA ILE A 120 23.46 -1.74 23.62
C ILE A 120 22.39 -2.73 24.10
N GLU A 121 21.13 -2.32 24.09
CA GLU A 121 20.01 -3.14 24.53
C GLU A 121 19.81 -4.35 23.61
N TYR A 122 19.90 -4.15 22.30
CA TYR A 122 19.84 -5.22 21.31
C TYR A 122 20.88 -6.30 21.57
N LYS A 123 22.16 -5.93 21.76
CA LYS A 123 23.24 -6.88 22.06
C LYS A 123 23.01 -7.61 23.38
N LYS A 124 22.56 -6.92 24.42
CA LYS A 124 22.24 -7.52 25.72
C LYS A 124 21.15 -8.56 25.58
N ASN A 125 20.04 -8.20 24.95
CA ASN A 125 18.89 -9.11 24.78
C ASN A 125 19.23 -10.29 23.88
N LEU A 126 20.00 -10.08 22.80
CA LEU A 126 20.47 -11.16 21.93
C LEU A 126 21.34 -12.16 22.69
N LYS A 127 22.22 -11.69 23.59
CA LYS A 127 23.05 -12.57 24.45
C LYS A 127 22.17 -13.44 25.36
N ILE A 128 21.17 -12.85 26.01
CA ILE A 128 20.23 -13.56 26.89
C ILE A 128 19.46 -14.62 26.09
N LEU A 129 18.94 -14.26 24.92
CA LEU A 129 18.23 -15.21 24.06
C LEU A 129 19.10 -16.38 23.64
N LYS A 130 20.35 -16.14 23.23
CA LYS A 130 21.28 -17.20 22.85
C LYS A 130 21.66 -18.12 24.02
N GLN A 131 21.72 -17.60 25.23
CA GLN A 131 21.97 -18.40 26.42
C GLN A 131 20.79 -19.32 26.75
N ASN A 132 19.58 -18.82 26.65
CA ASN A 132 18.36 -19.58 26.97
C ASN A 132 17.91 -20.53 25.84
N TYR A 133 18.25 -20.21 24.58
CA TYR A 133 17.84 -20.96 23.40
C TYR A 133 18.99 -21.16 22.42
N PRO A 134 20.04 -21.91 22.80
CA PRO A 134 21.28 -22.00 22.02
C PRO A 134 21.11 -22.63 20.64
N THR A 135 20.09 -23.48 20.47
CA THR A 135 19.81 -24.23 19.22
C THR A 135 18.70 -23.60 18.38
N LYS A 136 17.98 -22.60 18.90
CA LYS A 136 16.90 -21.97 18.12
C LYS A 136 17.45 -20.92 17.19
N GLU A 137 16.93 -20.93 15.99
CA GLU A 137 17.17 -19.82 15.06
C GLU A 137 16.58 -18.53 15.65
N ILE A 138 17.45 -17.56 15.85
CA ILE A 138 17.05 -16.25 16.35
C ILE A 138 16.81 -15.35 15.17
N PHE A 139 15.76 -14.53 15.25
CA PHE A 139 15.45 -13.51 14.27
C PHE A 139 16.71 -12.76 13.82
N SER A 140 17.01 -12.83 12.54
CA SER A 140 18.18 -12.23 11.95
C SER A 140 17.83 -11.05 11.05
N LYS A 141 18.81 -10.19 10.82
CA LYS A 141 18.71 -9.08 9.86
C LYS A 141 18.29 -9.57 8.47
N ASN A 142 18.67 -10.77 8.06
CA ASN A 142 18.29 -11.37 6.78
C ASN A 142 16.78 -11.51 6.60
N HIS A 143 16.05 -11.90 7.64
CA HIS A 143 14.59 -12.02 7.57
C HIS A 143 13.91 -10.69 7.30
N LEU A 144 14.39 -9.62 7.95
CA LEU A 144 13.92 -8.26 7.68
C LEU A 144 14.24 -7.81 6.26
N ASP A 145 15.46 -8.08 5.80
CA ASP A 145 15.89 -7.68 4.46
C ASP A 145 15.06 -8.34 3.36
N ILE A 146 14.74 -9.62 3.49
CA ILE A 146 13.87 -10.32 2.53
C ILE A 146 12.48 -9.69 2.48
N THR A 147 11.84 -9.51 3.63
CA THR A 147 10.49 -8.92 3.68
C THR A 147 10.48 -7.48 3.17
N ARG A 148 11.49 -6.71 3.54
CA ARG A 148 11.68 -5.33 3.09
C ARG A 148 11.82 -5.23 1.56
N HIS A 149 12.65 -6.07 0.93
CA HIS A 149 12.79 -6.07 -0.52
C HIS A 149 11.47 -6.39 -1.21
N ARG A 150 10.74 -7.40 -0.75
CA ARG A 150 9.42 -7.74 -1.31
C ARG A 150 8.43 -6.57 -1.22
N ILE A 151 8.44 -5.85 -0.10
CA ILE A 151 7.60 -4.66 0.07
C ILE A 151 8.03 -3.57 -0.93
N GLN A 152 9.33 -3.32 -1.08
CA GLN A 152 9.83 -2.31 -2.02
C GLN A 152 9.51 -2.66 -3.47
N ASP A 153 9.66 -3.92 -3.86
CA ASP A 153 9.29 -4.39 -5.21
C ASP A 153 7.79 -4.22 -5.48
N PHE A 154 6.97 -4.44 -4.46
CA PHE A 154 5.54 -4.21 -4.56
C PHE A 154 5.19 -2.71 -4.68
N LEU A 155 5.85 -1.85 -3.91
CA LEU A 155 5.62 -0.41 -3.93
C LEU A 155 6.18 0.28 -5.19
N ASN A 156 7.15 -0.33 -5.87
CA ASN A 156 7.83 0.21 -7.04
C ASN A 156 7.73 -0.73 -8.25
N PRO A 157 6.54 -1.01 -8.74
CA PRO A 157 6.36 -1.92 -9.87
C PRO A 157 6.90 -1.32 -11.18
N VAL A 158 7.37 -2.20 -12.07
CA VAL A 158 8.02 -1.80 -13.34
C VAL A 158 7.05 -1.14 -14.32
N GLN A 159 5.79 -1.59 -14.37
CA GLN A 159 4.75 -1.03 -15.25
C GLN A 159 3.48 -0.72 -14.47
N GLY A 160 3.05 0.54 -14.56
CA GLY A 160 1.91 1.03 -13.78
C GLY A 160 0.57 0.94 -14.47
N LEU A 161 0.50 1.43 -15.69
CA LEU A 161 -0.76 1.65 -16.37
C LEU A 161 -0.69 1.18 -17.83
N ASN A 162 -1.84 0.70 -18.34
CA ASN A 162 -2.12 0.71 -19.78
C ASN A 162 -2.98 1.93 -20.09
N VAL A 163 -2.60 2.67 -21.13
CA VAL A 163 -3.31 3.88 -21.56
C VAL A 163 -3.57 3.79 -23.06
N TYR A 164 -4.82 3.92 -23.43
CA TYR A 164 -5.27 3.90 -24.82
C TYR A 164 -6.08 5.15 -25.14
N PHE A 165 -5.87 5.72 -26.32
CA PHE A 165 -6.73 6.77 -26.83
C PHE A 165 -8.14 6.21 -27.06
N SER A 166 -9.15 6.96 -26.62
CA SER A 166 -10.56 6.62 -26.85
C SER A 166 -11.16 7.53 -27.92
N ASP A 167 -11.26 8.82 -27.62
CA ASP A 167 -11.76 9.81 -28.55
C ASP A 167 -11.30 11.24 -28.19
N TYR A 168 -11.57 12.16 -29.13
CA TYR A 168 -11.49 13.60 -28.87
C TYR A 168 -12.77 14.27 -29.37
N LYS A 169 -13.60 14.77 -28.48
CA LYS A 169 -14.86 15.42 -28.77
C LYS A 169 -15.07 16.61 -27.86
N GLU A 170 -15.67 17.67 -28.40
CA GLU A 170 -16.11 18.85 -27.63
C GLU A 170 -15.00 19.43 -26.73
N ASN A 171 -13.77 19.45 -27.24
CA ASN A 171 -12.56 19.85 -26.52
C ASN A 171 -12.16 18.94 -25.34
N PHE A 172 -12.71 17.75 -25.23
CA PHE A 172 -12.27 16.74 -24.27
C PHE A 172 -11.47 15.66 -24.95
N LEU A 173 -10.30 15.38 -24.38
CA LEU A 173 -9.51 14.19 -24.68
C LEU A 173 -9.94 13.05 -23.76
N SER A 174 -10.42 11.96 -24.32
CA SER A 174 -10.83 10.78 -23.59
C SER A 174 -9.76 9.69 -23.70
N LEU A 175 -9.28 9.21 -22.57
CA LEU A 175 -8.32 8.11 -22.48
C LEU A 175 -8.94 6.93 -21.73
N ASN A 176 -8.75 5.73 -22.27
CA ASN A 176 -9.02 4.48 -21.56
C ASN A 176 -7.79 4.10 -20.75
N ILE A 177 -7.90 4.13 -19.43
CA ILE A 177 -6.80 3.84 -18.51
C ILE A 177 -7.12 2.60 -17.68
N SER A 178 -6.19 1.65 -17.67
CA SER A 178 -6.27 0.44 -16.84
C SER A 178 -5.09 0.40 -15.88
N ASN A 179 -5.38 0.18 -14.61
CA ASN A 179 -4.35 -0.07 -13.62
C ASN A 179 -3.89 -1.54 -13.71
N LEU A 180 -2.60 -1.76 -13.95
CA LEU A 180 -1.99 -3.08 -14.04
C LEU A 180 -1.46 -3.58 -12.70
N GLN A 181 -1.42 -2.71 -11.71
CA GLN A 181 -0.82 -2.97 -10.42
C GLN A 181 -1.87 -3.34 -9.38
N ARG A 182 -1.41 -3.94 -8.30
CA ARG A 182 -2.26 -4.24 -7.15
C ARG A 182 -2.60 -3.01 -6.31
N LEU A 183 -1.73 -2.00 -6.35
CA LEU A 183 -1.94 -0.74 -5.64
C LEU A 183 -2.87 0.18 -6.41
N PRO A 184 -3.74 0.94 -5.73
CA PRO A 184 -4.48 2.00 -6.37
C PRO A 184 -3.54 3.07 -6.92
N VAL A 185 -3.97 3.70 -8.01
CA VAL A 185 -3.26 4.83 -8.62
C VAL A 185 -4.14 6.05 -8.66
N GLU A 186 -3.56 7.19 -8.38
CA GLU A 186 -4.18 8.50 -8.47
C GLU A 186 -3.76 9.17 -9.78
N ILE A 187 -4.69 9.37 -10.70
CA ILE A 187 -4.45 10.09 -11.96
C ILE A 187 -4.69 11.57 -11.71
N THR A 188 -3.68 12.38 -11.97
CA THR A 188 -3.75 13.83 -11.74
C THR A 188 -3.73 14.65 -13.03
N GLY A 189 -3.20 14.09 -14.14
CA GLY A 189 -3.08 14.84 -15.37
C GLY A 189 -2.43 14.07 -16.51
N ILE A 190 -2.12 14.79 -17.56
CA ILE A 190 -1.33 14.33 -18.71
C ILE A 190 -0.21 15.32 -19.02
N GLU A 191 0.92 14.83 -19.47
CA GLU A 191 2.05 15.60 -19.96
C GLU A 191 2.23 15.34 -21.46
N PHE A 192 2.30 16.39 -22.23
CA PHE A 192 2.55 16.35 -23.67
C PHE A 192 4.05 16.34 -23.99
N LYS A 193 4.38 16.09 -25.25
CA LYS A 193 5.76 16.02 -25.72
C LYS A 193 6.55 17.31 -25.50
N ASP A 194 5.88 18.45 -25.61
CA ASP A 194 6.43 19.79 -25.36
C ASP A 194 6.60 20.10 -23.88
N LYS A 195 6.34 19.12 -22.99
CA LYS A 195 6.31 19.22 -21.51
C LYS A 195 5.16 20.08 -20.96
N SER A 196 4.26 20.53 -21.80
CA SER A 196 3.03 21.15 -21.32
C SER A 196 2.17 20.12 -20.59
N LYS A 197 1.37 20.55 -19.59
CA LYS A 197 0.57 19.68 -18.75
C LYS A 197 -0.87 20.14 -18.69
N ILE A 198 -1.78 19.18 -18.66
CA ILE A 198 -3.17 19.41 -18.29
C ILE A 198 -3.45 18.60 -17.02
N PHE A 199 -3.94 19.29 -16.01
CA PHE A 199 -4.35 18.65 -14.76
C PHE A 199 -5.86 18.49 -14.72
N LEU A 200 -6.30 17.41 -14.11
CA LEU A 200 -7.70 17.22 -13.77
C LEU A 200 -8.11 18.21 -12.68
N LYS A 201 -9.36 18.67 -12.70
CA LYS A 201 -9.93 19.51 -11.62
C LYS A 201 -9.96 18.75 -10.31
N GLU A 202 -10.30 17.46 -10.40
CA GLU A 202 -10.25 16.50 -9.29
C GLU A 202 -9.49 15.28 -9.76
N SER A 203 -8.59 14.77 -8.93
CA SER A 203 -7.85 13.56 -9.25
C SER A 203 -8.78 12.34 -9.29
N VAL A 204 -8.48 11.40 -10.17
CA VAL A 204 -9.26 10.16 -10.31
C VAL A 204 -8.44 9.00 -9.74
N ILE A 205 -9.03 8.27 -8.80
CA ILE A 205 -8.43 7.08 -8.23
C ILE A 205 -8.92 5.86 -8.99
N ILE A 206 -7.99 5.06 -9.51
CA ILE A 206 -8.26 3.77 -10.13
C ILE A 206 -7.81 2.68 -9.17
N GLU A 207 -8.74 1.82 -8.78
CA GLU A 207 -8.46 0.68 -7.89
C GLU A 207 -7.36 -0.22 -8.44
N GLY A 208 -6.66 -0.90 -7.54
CA GLY A 208 -5.65 -1.90 -7.90
C GLY A 208 -6.27 -3.08 -8.63
N LYS A 209 -5.50 -3.68 -9.53
CA LYS A 209 -5.89 -4.90 -10.24
C LYS A 209 -6.02 -6.05 -9.24
N LYS A 210 -7.19 -6.67 -9.19
CA LYS A 210 -7.39 -7.91 -8.46
C LYS A 210 -6.74 -9.08 -9.22
N PRO A 211 -5.99 -9.97 -8.55
CA PRO A 211 -5.51 -11.20 -9.18
C PRO A 211 -6.71 -11.95 -9.74
N TYR A 212 -6.60 -12.69 -10.74
CA TYR A 212 -7.68 -13.46 -11.37
C TYR A 212 -8.83 -12.68 -12.02
N LEU A 213 -8.85 -11.35 -11.95
CA LEU A 213 -9.81 -10.55 -12.69
C LEU A 213 -9.14 -9.84 -13.87
N SER A 214 -9.92 -9.68 -14.95
CA SER A 214 -9.50 -8.82 -16.06
C SER A 214 -9.35 -7.38 -15.59
N THR A 215 -8.40 -6.66 -16.16
CA THR A 215 -8.24 -5.22 -15.90
C THR A 215 -9.49 -4.47 -16.37
N LYS A 216 -10.01 -3.61 -15.49
CA LYS A 216 -11.08 -2.70 -15.87
C LYS A 216 -10.49 -1.48 -16.57
N ASN A 217 -11.09 -1.10 -17.69
CA ASN A 217 -10.81 0.15 -18.36
C ASN A 217 -11.66 1.27 -17.74
N ASN A 218 -11.00 2.38 -17.40
CA ASN A 218 -11.64 3.57 -16.89
C ASN A 218 -11.48 4.68 -17.91
N VAL A 219 -12.59 5.28 -18.35
CA VAL A 219 -12.55 6.43 -19.27
C VAL A 219 -12.33 7.68 -18.46
N ILE A 220 -11.21 8.36 -18.70
CA ILE A 220 -10.89 9.65 -18.06
C ILE A 220 -10.87 10.72 -19.13
N LYS A 221 -11.59 11.82 -18.86
CA LYS A 221 -11.71 12.97 -19.77
C LYS A 221 -10.85 14.11 -19.27
N PHE A 222 -10.03 14.65 -20.15
CA PHE A 222 -9.17 15.82 -19.90
C PHE A 222 -9.70 17.01 -20.70
N ASP A 223 -9.90 18.13 -20.01
CA ASP A 223 -10.36 19.38 -20.63
C ASP A 223 -9.23 20.03 -21.41
N CYS A 224 -9.41 20.16 -22.71
CA CYS A 224 -8.43 20.67 -23.66
C CYS A 224 -8.82 22.04 -24.24
N LEU A 225 -9.72 22.78 -23.60
CA LEU A 225 -10.34 24.00 -24.13
C LEU A 225 -9.35 25.04 -24.68
N PHE A 226 -8.11 25.06 -24.17
CA PHE A 226 -7.11 26.06 -24.54
C PHE A 226 -5.83 25.48 -25.16
N LYS A 227 -5.87 24.23 -25.62
CA LYS A 227 -4.67 23.56 -26.14
C LYS A 227 -4.88 22.93 -27.51
N ASP A 228 -4.36 23.58 -28.53
CA ASP A 228 -4.32 23.02 -29.90
C ASP A 228 -3.54 21.72 -30.01
N GLU A 229 -2.64 21.45 -29.06
CA GLU A 229 -1.88 20.21 -28.97
C GLU A 229 -2.78 18.99 -28.81
N CYS A 230 -3.92 19.11 -28.13
CA CYS A 230 -4.91 18.03 -28.01
C CYS A 230 -5.52 17.62 -29.36
N LYS A 231 -5.55 18.53 -30.33
CA LYS A 231 -6.07 18.29 -31.69
C LYS A 231 -5.05 17.60 -32.58
N LYS A 232 -3.75 17.76 -32.32
CA LYS A 232 -2.65 17.24 -33.12
C LYS A 232 -2.14 15.89 -32.61
N LEU A 233 -3.00 15.11 -31.98
CA LEU A 233 -2.64 13.86 -31.29
C LEU A 233 -2.07 12.81 -32.24
N SER A 234 -0.75 12.75 -32.33
CA SER A 234 -0.08 11.48 -32.60
C SER A 234 0.01 10.71 -31.27
N ILE A 235 -0.65 9.59 -31.22
CA ILE A 235 -0.91 8.74 -30.03
C ILE A 235 0.38 8.31 -29.30
N ASP A 236 1.52 8.41 -29.92
CA ASP A 236 2.75 7.75 -29.47
C ASP A 236 3.60 8.51 -28.45
N LYS A 237 3.18 9.67 -27.96
CA LYS A 237 4.12 10.55 -27.23
C LYS A 237 3.54 11.31 -26.04
N GLN A 238 2.44 10.85 -25.47
CA GLN A 238 1.88 11.45 -24.27
C GLN A 238 2.16 10.58 -23.04
N LYS A 239 2.36 11.25 -21.91
CA LYS A 239 2.55 10.57 -20.63
C LYS A 239 1.41 10.90 -19.68
N VAL A 240 0.76 9.90 -19.15
CA VAL A 240 -0.18 10.09 -18.04
C VAL A 240 0.60 10.38 -16.78
N ILE A 241 0.23 11.46 -16.09
CA ILE A 241 0.79 11.81 -14.79
C ILE A 241 -0.04 11.08 -13.74
N PHE A 242 0.59 10.14 -13.07
CA PHE A 242 -0.06 9.39 -12.03
C PHE A 242 0.86 9.23 -10.82
N LYS A 243 0.28 8.96 -9.69
CA LYS A 243 0.96 8.60 -8.46
C LYS A 243 0.40 7.28 -7.96
N ILE A 244 1.27 6.34 -7.65
CA ILE A 244 0.88 5.17 -6.89
C ILE A 244 0.59 5.64 -5.47
N LEU A 245 -0.56 5.21 -4.94
CA LEU A 245 -0.92 5.56 -3.57
C LEU A 245 -0.06 4.73 -2.62
N GLY A 246 0.99 5.38 -2.09
CA GLY A 246 1.98 4.79 -1.21
C GLY A 246 3.03 5.80 -0.78
#